data_811997a901806705faeb6835b58701e3
#
_entry.id   811997a901806705faeb6835b58701e3
#
_cell.length_a   1.000
_cell.length_b   1.000
_cell.length_c   1.000
_cell.angle_alpha   90.00
_cell.angle_beta   90.00
_cell.angle_gamma   90.00
#
_symmetry.space_group_name_H-M   'P 1'
#
loop_
_entity.id
_entity.type
_entity.pdbx_description
1 polymer ?
#
loop_
_entity_poly.entity_id
_entity_poly.type
_entity_poly.pdbx_seq_one_letter_code
_entity_poly.pdbx_strand_id
1 'polypeptide(L)'
;KMKLTSFLIALAGFTANMMIHAAEINVYSHRHYDSDKILFTQFTKETGIKVNVVKASADQLIQRLISEGKNSPADVLLTVDAGRLYRAKTAGVLQSVESAALNKNVPAAMRDPEGHWYGMTVRARVLVYSKSRVKPSELSTYEDLANSKWRGRVVARSSSNIYNQSLLASVIDAHGSKQALAWAKAVRGNMARSPQGSDRDQARAVAAGLADVAIMNTYYLGILANSSTAADRDVASKV
;
A
#
# COMPACT_ATOMS: atom_id res chain seq x y z
N LYS A 1 -69.20 58.74 9.50
CA LYS A 1 -68.50 58.27 8.27
C LYS A 1 -67.14 57.85 8.70
N MET A 2 -67.03 56.55 8.87
CA MET A 2 -65.78 55.89 9.26
C MET A 2 -65.07 55.37 7.97
N LYS A 3 -63.81 55.74 7.76
CA LYS A 3 -62.99 55.25 6.64
C LYS A 3 -62.19 54.01 7.12
N LEU A 4 -62.48 52.88 6.52
CA LEU A 4 -61.73 51.64 6.71
C LEU A 4 -60.49 51.75 5.87
N THR A 5 -59.30 51.71 6.50
CA THR A 5 -58.01 51.66 5.82
C THR A 5 -57.54 50.18 5.81
N SER A 6 -57.54 49.56 4.64
CA SER A 6 -57.08 48.21 4.43
C SER A 6 -55.55 48.15 4.52
N PHE A 7 -55.03 47.38 5.45
CA PHE A 7 -53.59 47.08 5.61
C PHE A 7 -53.28 45.82 4.81
N LEU A 8 -52.59 45.96 3.68
CA LEU A 8 -52.04 44.88 2.90
C LEU A 8 -50.70 44.41 3.53
N ILE A 9 -50.71 43.30 4.18
CA ILE A 9 -49.47 42.62 4.63
C ILE A 9 -48.89 41.85 3.46
N ALA A 10 -47.78 42.34 2.88
CA ALA A 10 -46.99 41.61 1.89
C ALA A 10 -46.16 40.58 2.62
N LEU A 11 -46.54 39.30 2.50
CA LEU A 11 -45.76 38.15 2.98
C LEU A 11 -44.61 37.90 1.99
N ALA A 12 -43.44 38.49 2.24
CA ALA A 12 -42.24 38.22 1.50
C ALA A 12 -41.74 36.80 1.88
N GLY A 13 -42.01 35.84 1.00
CA GLY A 13 -41.49 34.48 1.13
C GLY A 13 -39.97 34.47 1.00
N PHE A 14 -39.29 34.31 2.11
CA PHE A 14 -37.86 34.07 2.15
C PHE A 14 -37.63 32.58 1.74
N THR A 15 -37.44 32.33 0.45
CA THR A 15 -36.94 31.03 -0.01
C THR A 15 -35.47 30.94 0.36
N ALA A 16 -35.18 30.34 1.51
CA ALA A 16 -33.82 29.95 1.84
C ALA A 16 -33.37 28.89 0.80
N ASN A 17 -32.57 29.32 -0.17
CA ASN A 17 -31.83 28.40 -1.01
C ASN A 17 -30.85 27.67 -0.10
N MET A 18 -31.25 26.51 0.45
CA MET A 18 -30.32 25.55 1.00
C MET A 18 -29.44 25.08 -0.17
N MET A 19 -28.26 25.65 -0.29
CA MET A 19 -27.22 25.03 -1.11
C MET A 19 -26.94 23.66 -0.49
N ILE A 20 -27.54 22.62 -1.09
CA ILE A 20 -27.15 21.22 -0.80
C ILE A 20 -25.74 21.10 -1.32
N HIS A 21 -24.75 21.30 -0.45
CA HIS A 21 -23.39 20.90 -0.75
C HIS A 21 -23.44 19.39 -0.93
N ALA A 22 -23.15 18.93 -2.14
CA ALA A 22 -22.99 17.51 -2.39
C ALA A 22 -21.91 17.01 -1.42
N ALA A 23 -22.24 15.98 -0.63
CA ALA A 23 -21.30 15.40 0.29
C ALA A 23 -20.05 14.92 -0.48
N GLU A 24 -18.88 15.22 0.06
CA GLU A 24 -17.61 14.78 -0.55
C GLU A 24 -16.68 14.21 0.50
N ILE A 25 -15.78 13.33 0.06
CA ILE A 25 -14.68 12.79 0.87
C ILE A 25 -13.35 13.04 0.17
N ASN A 26 -12.33 13.34 0.96
CA ASN A 26 -10.98 13.62 0.52
C ASN A 26 -10.06 12.44 0.87
N VAL A 27 -9.54 11.76 -0.15
CA VAL A 27 -8.68 10.59 0.00
C VAL A 27 -7.24 10.97 -0.31
N TYR A 28 -6.36 10.87 0.68
CA TYR A 28 -4.91 10.96 0.48
C TYR A 28 -4.38 9.58 0.09
N SER A 29 -3.98 9.41 -1.17
CA SER A 29 -3.63 8.11 -1.73
C SER A 29 -2.22 8.04 -2.27
N HIS A 30 -1.45 7.07 -1.75
CA HIS A 30 -0.17 6.67 -2.35
C HIS A 30 -0.38 5.70 -3.53
N ARG A 31 -1.59 5.18 -3.74
CA ARG A 31 -1.89 4.17 -4.77
C ARG A 31 -2.07 4.83 -6.13
N HIS A 32 -1.74 4.10 -7.18
CA HIS A 32 -1.73 4.61 -8.57
C HIS A 32 -2.37 3.64 -9.57
N TYR A 33 -3.16 2.67 -9.10
CA TYR A 33 -3.79 1.67 -9.94
C TYR A 33 -5.14 2.16 -10.48
N ASP A 34 -5.46 1.79 -11.73
CA ASP A 34 -6.75 2.16 -12.35
C ASP A 34 -7.94 1.48 -11.66
N SER A 35 -7.74 0.33 -11.04
CA SER A 35 -8.75 -0.33 -10.20
C SER A 35 -9.30 0.56 -9.09
N ASP A 36 -8.47 1.46 -8.54
CA ASP A 36 -8.91 2.37 -7.48
C ASP A 36 -9.90 3.41 -8.03
N LYS A 37 -9.71 3.87 -9.28
CA LYS A 37 -10.65 4.79 -9.94
C LYS A 37 -12.03 4.13 -10.13
N ILE A 38 -12.05 2.87 -10.50
CA ILE A 38 -13.30 2.11 -10.68
C ILE A 38 -14.06 2.06 -9.36
N LEU A 39 -13.38 1.72 -8.26
CA LEU A 39 -13.98 1.68 -6.91
C LEU A 39 -14.53 3.04 -6.48
N PHE A 40 -13.78 4.12 -6.66
CA PHE A 40 -14.23 5.47 -6.32
C PHE A 40 -15.41 5.93 -7.16
N THR A 41 -15.40 5.62 -8.47
CA THR A 41 -16.51 5.93 -9.36
C THR A 41 -17.78 5.17 -8.97
N GLN A 42 -17.64 3.88 -8.63
CA GLN A 42 -18.75 3.06 -8.19
C GLN A 42 -19.31 3.59 -6.85
N PHE A 43 -18.46 3.91 -5.88
CA PHE A 43 -18.87 4.50 -4.61
C PHE A 43 -19.66 5.79 -4.82
N THR A 44 -19.17 6.71 -5.65
CA THR A 44 -19.87 7.95 -5.96
C THR A 44 -21.22 7.67 -6.64
N LYS A 45 -21.29 6.70 -7.55
CA LYS A 45 -22.56 6.33 -8.23
C LYS A 45 -23.59 5.76 -7.24
N GLU A 46 -23.17 4.97 -6.29
CA GLU A 46 -24.05 4.32 -5.30
C GLU A 46 -24.51 5.25 -4.18
N THR A 47 -23.66 6.21 -3.78
CA THR A 47 -23.90 7.03 -2.59
C THR A 47 -24.22 8.49 -2.90
N GLY A 48 -23.93 8.97 -4.10
CA GLY A 48 -23.96 10.40 -4.44
C GLY A 48 -22.79 11.20 -3.83
N ILE A 49 -21.90 10.57 -3.06
CA ILE A 49 -20.77 11.22 -2.40
C ILE A 49 -19.58 11.31 -3.37
N LYS A 50 -19.09 12.52 -3.62
CA LYS A 50 -17.93 12.73 -4.49
C LYS A 50 -16.65 12.32 -3.80
N VAL A 51 -15.74 11.63 -4.52
CA VAL A 51 -14.40 11.26 -4.03
C VAL A 51 -13.35 12.17 -4.65
N ASN A 52 -12.69 12.99 -3.84
CA ASN A 52 -11.53 13.80 -4.23
C ASN A 52 -10.26 13.05 -3.84
N VAL A 53 -9.30 12.91 -4.78
CA VAL A 53 -8.08 12.13 -4.53
C VAL A 53 -6.84 13.01 -4.67
N VAL A 54 -6.07 13.11 -3.59
CA VAL A 54 -4.74 13.71 -3.58
C VAL A 54 -3.69 12.62 -3.62
N LYS A 55 -2.82 12.64 -4.64
CA LYS A 55 -1.78 11.62 -4.84
C LYS A 55 -0.39 12.15 -4.51
N ALA A 56 0.34 11.42 -3.66
CA ALA A 56 1.75 11.65 -3.37
C ALA A 56 2.41 10.36 -2.87
N SER A 57 3.70 10.38 -2.55
CA SER A 57 4.34 9.26 -1.84
C SER A 57 3.76 9.10 -0.44
N ALA A 58 3.78 7.88 0.09
CA ALA A 58 3.19 7.60 1.40
C ALA A 58 3.80 8.45 2.51
N ASP A 59 5.13 8.62 2.48
CA ASP A 59 5.82 9.39 3.50
C ASP A 59 5.48 10.89 3.40
N GLN A 60 5.33 11.44 2.18
CA GLN A 60 4.85 12.82 1.98
C GLN A 60 3.42 13.01 2.48
N LEU A 61 2.52 12.04 2.23
CA LEU A 61 1.13 12.14 2.72
C LEU A 61 1.06 12.07 4.25
N ILE A 62 1.85 11.22 4.89
CA ILE A 62 1.91 11.17 6.36
C ILE A 62 2.47 12.49 6.92
N GLN A 63 3.56 13.01 6.35
CA GLN A 63 4.11 14.30 6.78
C GLN A 63 3.12 15.45 6.57
N ARG A 64 2.36 15.43 5.47
CA ARG A 64 1.33 16.40 5.19
C ARG A 64 0.22 16.36 6.25
N LEU A 65 -0.28 15.17 6.59
CA LEU A 65 -1.26 14.98 7.67
C LEU A 65 -0.75 15.51 9.01
N ILE A 66 0.52 15.26 9.35
CA ILE A 66 1.16 15.79 10.56
C ILE A 66 1.17 17.33 10.53
N SER A 67 1.56 17.93 9.41
CA SER A 67 1.65 19.39 9.26
C SER A 67 0.30 20.09 9.27
N GLU A 68 -0.71 19.48 8.66
CA GLU A 68 -2.09 20.00 8.62
C GLU A 68 -2.80 19.84 9.97
N GLY A 69 -2.45 18.80 10.72
CA GLY A 69 -3.01 18.51 12.04
C GLY A 69 -4.53 18.45 12.01
N LYS A 70 -5.19 19.16 12.93
CA LYS A 70 -6.67 19.21 13.03
C LYS A 70 -7.34 19.93 11.86
N ASN A 71 -6.58 20.66 11.05
CA ASN A 71 -7.08 21.38 9.87
C ASN A 71 -6.92 20.56 8.58
N SER A 72 -6.51 19.30 8.67
CA SER A 72 -6.40 18.46 7.49
C SER A 72 -7.75 18.27 6.82
N PRO A 73 -7.85 18.49 5.50
CA PRO A 73 -9.07 18.19 4.76
C PRO A 73 -9.23 16.71 4.45
N ALA A 74 -8.24 15.86 4.79
CA ALA A 74 -8.25 14.45 4.46
C ALA A 74 -9.18 13.67 5.39
N ASP A 75 -10.09 12.89 4.81
CA ASP A 75 -10.98 11.98 5.52
C ASP A 75 -10.39 10.57 5.57
N VAL A 76 -9.62 10.17 4.54
CA VAL A 76 -9.06 8.82 4.42
C VAL A 76 -7.61 8.86 3.94
N LEU A 77 -6.74 8.12 4.63
CA LEU A 77 -5.39 7.79 4.15
C LEU A 77 -5.38 6.39 3.53
N LEU A 78 -5.12 6.30 2.24
CA LEU A 78 -4.99 5.04 1.51
C LEU A 78 -3.51 4.79 1.14
N THR A 79 -2.88 3.84 1.81
CA THR A 79 -1.48 3.52 1.59
C THR A 79 -1.25 2.00 1.49
N VAL A 80 -0.02 1.60 1.36
CA VAL A 80 0.38 0.18 1.31
C VAL A 80 1.34 -0.12 2.45
N ASP A 81 1.23 -1.34 2.97
CA ASP A 81 2.04 -1.89 4.05
C ASP A 81 1.63 -1.44 5.47
N ALA A 82 1.49 -2.44 6.35
CA ALA A 82 1.13 -2.21 7.75
C ALA A 82 2.14 -1.32 8.50
N GLY A 83 3.42 -1.39 8.14
CA GLY A 83 4.46 -0.54 8.74
C GLY A 83 4.24 0.96 8.49
N ARG A 84 3.65 1.35 7.36
CA ARG A 84 3.26 2.74 7.10
C ARG A 84 2.02 3.14 7.88
N LEU A 85 1.03 2.26 7.96
CA LEU A 85 -0.16 2.49 8.77
C LEU A 85 0.18 2.62 10.25
N TYR A 86 1.09 1.77 10.74
CA TYR A 86 1.62 1.88 12.10
C TYR A 86 2.31 3.23 12.36
N ARG A 87 3.14 3.70 11.43
CA ARG A 87 3.77 5.04 11.54
C ARG A 87 2.75 6.17 11.56
N ALA A 88 1.70 6.11 10.74
CA ALA A 88 0.63 7.08 10.76
C ALA A 88 -0.14 7.07 12.08
N LYS A 89 -0.44 5.87 12.63
CA LYS A 89 -1.04 5.71 13.95
C LYS A 89 -0.15 6.32 15.05
N THR A 90 1.13 5.98 15.07
CA THR A 90 2.10 6.47 16.08
C THR A 90 2.28 7.99 15.99
N ALA A 91 2.15 8.57 14.81
CA ALA A 91 2.16 10.03 14.62
C ALA A 91 0.86 10.71 15.06
N GLY A 92 -0.16 9.95 15.51
CA GLY A 92 -1.43 10.50 16.00
C GLY A 92 -2.32 11.12 14.91
N VAL A 93 -2.11 10.76 13.63
CA VAL A 93 -2.88 11.32 12.51
C VAL A 93 -4.05 10.44 12.07
N LEU A 94 -4.27 9.31 12.72
CA LEU A 94 -5.39 8.42 12.51
C LEU A 94 -6.31 8.43 13.73
N GLN A 95 -7.62 8.44 13.48
CA GLN A 95 -8.62 8.23 14.53
C GLN A 95 -9.09 6.78 14.53
N SER A 96 -9.52 6.29 15.68
CA SER A 96 -10.18 4.99 15.80
C SER A 96 -11.56 5.02 15.14
N VAL A 97 -11.87 4.01 14.36
CA VAL A 97 -13.16 3.83 13.70
C VAL A 97 -13.70 2.45 14.04
N GLU A 98 -14.89 2.38 14.57
CA GLU A 98 -15.61 1.14 14.78
C GLU A 98 -16.68 0.98 13.70
N SER A 99 -16.63 -0.13 12.96
CA SER A 99 -17.57 -0.41 11.87
C SER A 99 -17.88 -1.89 11.82
N ALA A 100 -19.17 -2.23 11.95
CA ALA A 100 -19.64 -3.61 11.83
C ALA A 100 -19.27 -4.23 10.46
N ALA A 101 -19.32 -3.43 9.38
CA ALA A 101 -18.95 -3.88 8.04
C ALA A 101 -17.44 -4.20 7.94
N LEU A 102 -16.58 -3.33 8.48
CA LEU A 102 -15.14 -3.57 8.50
C LEU A 102 -14.79 -4.76 9.40
N ASN A 103 -15.41 -4.85 10.57
CA ASN A 103 -15.18 -5.95 11.51
C ASN A 103 -15.60 -7.31 10.95
N LYS A 104 -16.67 -7.35 10.15
CA LYS A 104 -17.14 -8.56 9.47
C LYS A 104 -16.22 -8.98 8.31
N ASN A 105 -15.72 -8.01 7.53
CA ASN A 105 -15.06 -8.30 6.25
C ASN A 105 -13.53 -8.30 6.33
N VAL A 106 -12.92 -7.68 7.36
CA VAL A 106 -11.47 -7.63 7.54
C VAL A 106 -11.07 -8.53 8.71
N PRO A 107 -10.30 -9.60 8.49
CA PRO A 107 -9.84 -10.48 9.57
C PRO A 107 -9.10 -9.71 10.67
N ALA A 108 -9.24 -10.15 11.91
CA ALA A 108 -8.61 -9.49 13.08
C ALA A 108 -7.09 -9.35 12.94
N ALA A 109 -6.41 -10.34 12.35
CA ALA A 109 -4.98 -10.30 12.10
C ALA A 109 -4.55 -9.26 11.03
N MET A 110 -5.51 -8.66 10.31
CA MET A 110 -5.27 -7.69 9.23
C MET A 110 -5.79 -6.30 9.55
N ARG A 111 -6.06 -6.01 10.81
CA ARG A 111 -6.52 -4.70 11.27
C ARG A 111 -5.86 -4.33 12.59
N ASP A 112 -5.81 -3.05 12.85
CA ASP A 112 -5.37 -2.55 14.15
C ASP A 112 -6.36 -2.98 15.26
N PRO A 113 -5.89 -3.54 16.38
CA PRO A 113 -6.77 -3.92 17.48
C PRO A 113 -7.59 -2.74 18.06
N GLU A 114 -7.03 -1.52 17.96
CA GLU A 114 -7.68 -0.29 18.43
C GLU A 114 -8.48 0.42 17.32
N GLY A 115 -8.58 -0.16 16.10
CA GLY A 115 -9.42 0.33 15.02
C GLY A 115 -8.87 1.53 14.23
N HIS A 116 -7.57 1.86 14.32
CA HIS A 116 -7.01 2.99 13.60
C HIS A 116 -6.74 2.71 12.12
N TRP A 117 -6.65 1.44 11.71
CA TRP A 117 -6.45 1.06 10.30
C TRP A 117 -6.97 -0.34 10.00
N TYR A 118 -7.24 -0.58 8.71
CA TYR A 118 -7.79 -1.82 8.19
C TYR A 118 -7.04 -2.23 6.91
N GLY A 119 -6.63 -3.50 6.83
CA GLY A 119 -5.98 -4.08 5.65
C GLY A 119 -7.02 -4.57 4.65
N MET A 120 -7.12 -3.91 3.50
CA MET A 120 -8.13 -4.22 2.47
C MET A 120 -7.64 -5.23 1.44
N THR A 121 -6.33 -5.43 1.31
CA THR A 121 -5.72 -6.37 0.36
C THR A 121 -4.47 -7.00 0.95
N VAL A 122 -4.13 -8.20 0.48
CA VAL A 122 -2.97 -8.97 0.91
C VAL A 122 -2.01 -9.15 -0.25
N ARG A 123 -0.73 -9.13 0.03
CA ARG A 123 0.34 -9.57 -0.87
C ARG A 123 1.34 -10.43 -0.10
N ALA A 124 1.98 -11.36 -0.78
CA ALA A 124 3.13 -12.07 -0.22
C ALA A 124 4.42 -11.49 -0.80
N ARG A 125 5.45 -11.42 0.03
CA ARG A 125 6.82 -11.23 -0.42
C ARG A 125 7.43 -12.60 -0.58
N VAL A 126 8.00 -12.90 -1.74
CA VAL A 126 8.40 -14.27 -2.10
C VAL A 126 9.82 -14.30 -2.65
N LEU A 127 10.37 -15.49 -2.70
CA LEU A 127 11.60 -15.79 -3.41
C LEU A 127 11.24 -16.14 -4.86
N VAL A 128 11.79 -15.39 -5.79
CA VAL A 128 11.69 -15.64 -7.22
C VAL A 128 13.05 -16.13 -7.70
N TYR A 129 13.09 -17.17 -8.49
CA TYR A 129 14.32 -17.81 -8.89
C TYR A 129 14.36 -18.13 -10.39
N SER A 130 15.55 -18.30 -10.93
CA SER A 130 15.75 -18.76 -12.31
C SER A 130 15.33 -20.21 -12.46
N LYS A 131 14.29 -20.47 -13.27
CA LYS A 131 13.82 -21.84 -13.55
C LYS A 131 14.88 -22.77 -14.14
N SER A 132 15.89 -22.22 -14.82
CA SER A 132 16.94 -23.00 -15.46
C SER A 132 18.18 -23.24 -14.58
N ARG A 133 18.38 -22.43 -13.51
CA ARG A 133 19.60 -22.48 -12.69
C ARG A 133 19.39 -22.85 -11.23
N VAL A 134 18.13 -22.89 -10.78
CA VAL A 134 17.77 -23.22 -9.40
C VAL A 134 16.66 -24.26 -9.39
N LYS A 135 16.85 -25.33 -8.63
CA LYS A 135 15.79 -26.31 -8.39
C LYS A 135 14.89 -25.83 -7.25
N PRO A 136 13.57 -26.00 -7.33
CA PRO A 136 12.64 -25.61 -6.26
C PRO A 136 13.04 -26.17 -4.88
N SER A 137 13.59 -27.36 -4.83
CA SER A 137 14.04 -28.01 -3.58
C SER A 137 15.25 -27.35 -2.91
N GLU A 138 15.90 -26.39 -3.56
CA GLU A 138 17.07 -25.69 -3.01
C GLU A 138 16.70 -24.45 -2.20
N LEU A 139 15.44 -23.98 -2.33
CA LEU A 139 14.91 -22.76 -1.70
C LEU A 139 13.52 -23.05 -1.16
N SER A 140 13.36 -22.94 0.15
CA SER A 140 12.09 -23.17 0.84
C SER A 140 11.69 -21.98 1.72
N THR A 141 12.66 -21.38 2.41
CA THR A 141 12.42 -20.30 3.38
C THR A 141 13.33 -19.11 3.11
N TYR A 142 13.07 -18.00 3.81
CA TYR A 142 13.95 -16.84 3.75
C TYR A 142 15.34 -17.11 4.34
N GLU A 143 15.41 -18.00 5.32
CA GLU A 143 16.64 -18.41 6.00
C GLU A 143 17.62 -19.06 5.04
N ASP A 144 17.13 -19.79 4.04
CA ASP A 144 17.94 -20.41 3.01
C ASP A 144 18.84 -19.42 2.27
N LEU A 145 18.41 -18.16 2.13
CA LEU A 145 19.18 -17.11 1.48
C LEU A 145 20.49 -16.76 2.21
N ALA A 146 20.59 -17.11 3.49
CA ALA A 146 21.82 -16.91 4.28
C ALA A 146 22.90 -17.94 3.97
N ASN A 147 22.57 -19.05 3.30
CA ASN A 147 23.54 -20.09 2.96
C ASN A 147 24.57 -19.56 1.95
N SER A 148 25.85 -19.85 2.20
CA SER A 148 26.98 -19.40 1.36
C SER A 148 26.94 -19.93 -0.08
N LYS A 149 26.17 -20.99 -0.38
CA LYS A 149 25.93 -21.46 -1.76
C LYS A 149 25.30 -20.38 -2.66
N TRP A 150 24.65 -19.38 -2.06
CA TRP A 150 24.03 -18.25 -2.77
C TRP A 150 24.96 -17.06 -2.96
N ARG A 151 26.25 -17.15 -2.61
CA ARG A 151 27.21 -16.05 -2.77
C ARG A 151 27.27 -15.55 -4.21
N GLY A 152 27.03 -14.24 -4.40
CA GLY A 152 26.98 -13.61 -5.71
C GLY A 152 25.75 -13.98 -6.55
N ARG A 153 24.71 -14.59 -5.95
CA ARG A 153 23.55 -15.13 -6.67
C ARG A 153 22.20 -14.52 -6.24
N VAL A 154 22.19 -13.61 -5.28
CA VAL A 154 20.97 -12.99 -4.74
C VAL A 154 20.88 -11.53 -5.19
N VAL A 155 19.69 -11.06 -5.52
CA VAL A 155 19.39 -9.64 -5.72
C VAL A 155 18.17 -9.23 -4.94
N ALA A 156 18.18 -7.98 -4.46
CA ALA A 156 17.07 -7.37 -3.78
C ALA A 156 17.09 -5.85 -4.00
N ARG A 157 15.96 -5.21 -3.81
CA ARG A 157 15.89 -3.75 -3.76
C ARG A 157 16.44 -3.22 -2.43
N SER A 158 16.63 -1.90 -2.34
CA SER A 158 17.18 -1.23 -1.15
C SER A 158 16.41 -1.57 0.13
N SER A 159 17.15 -1.68 1.24
CA SER A 159 16.59 -1.80 2.60
C SER A 159 15.85 -0.54 3.07
N SER A 160 16.02 0.61 2.41
CA SER A 160 15.19 1.79 2.64
C SER A 160 13.73 1.59 2.20
N ASN A 161 13.46 0.56 1.40
CA ASN A 161 12.10 0.27 0.96
C ASN A 161 11.29 -0.44 2.04
N ILE A 162 10.06 0.03 2.24
CA ILE A 162 9.15 -0.48 3.28
C ILE A 162 8.94 -2.01 3.18
N TYR A 163 8.92 -2.60 1.99
CA TYR A 163 8.69 -4.06 1.84
C TYR A 163 9.84 -4.88 2.44
N ASN A 164 11.08 -4.41 2.31
CA ASN A 164 12.22 -5.07 2.94
C ASN A 164 12.31 -4.77 4.43
N GLN A 165 11.85 -3.61 4.88
CA GLN A 165 11.73 -3.29 6.31
C GLN A 165 10.70 -4.21 6.98
N SER A 166 9.54 -4.40 6.37
CA SER A 166 8.50 -5.31 6.87
C SER A 166 8.94 -6.77 6.83
N LEU A 167 9.70 -7.19 5.79
CA LEU A 167 10.28 -8.53 5.77
C LEU A 167 11.27 -8.71 6.92
N LEU A 168 12.18 -7.74 7.13
CA LEU A 168 13.12 -7.83 8.24
C LEU A 168 12.39 -7.83 9.60
N ALA A 169 11.33 -7.04 9.76
CA ALA A 169 10.51 -7.04 10.95
C ALA A 169 9.89 -8.41 11.22
N SER A 170 9.38 -9.11 10.20
CA SER A 170 8.85 -10.46 10.35
C SER A 170 9.94 -11.49 10.73
N VAL A 171 11.16 -11.34 10.23
CA VAL A 171 12.30 -12.18 10.64
C VAL A 171 12.71 -11.90 12.09
N ILE A 172 12.64 -10.63 12.52
CA ILE A 172 12.88 -10.25 13.93
C ILE A 172 11.82 -10.88 14.84
N ASP A 173 10.56 -10.82 14.46
CA ASP A 173 9.44 -11.39 15.22
C ASP A 173 9.60 -12.90 15.39
N ALA A 174 9.95 -13.59 14.30
CA ALA A 174 10.10 -15.05 14.30
C ALA A 174 11.35 -15.56 15.04
N HIS A 175 12.47 -14.83 14.97
CA HIS A 175 13.79 -15.34 15.39
C HIS A 175 14.55 -14.44 16.37
N GLY A 176 14.02 -13.26 16.66
CA GLY A 176 14.68 -12.25 17.48
C GLY A 176 15.75 -11.44 16.74
N SER A 177 16.07 -10.28 17.26
CA SER A 177 16.93 -9.27 16.61
C SER A 177 18.34 -9.78 16.29
N LYS A 178 18.93 -10.59 17.17
CA LYS A 178 20.30 -11.13 16.97
C LYS A 178 20.38 -12.04 15.74
N GLN A 179 19.44 -12.96 15.61
CA GLN A 179 19.39 -13.89 14.47
C GLN A 179 19.01 -13.18 13.18
N ALA A 180 18.05 -12.26 13.23
CA ALA A 180 17.65 -11.44 12.09
C ALA A 180 18.81 -10.59 11.55
N LEU A 181 19.64 -10.02 12.44
CA LEU A 181 20.85 -9.29 12.05
C LEU A 181 21.88 -10.19 11.37
N ALA A 182 22.09 -11.40 11.91
CA ALA A 182 23.00 -12.38 11.33
C ALA A 182 22.52 -12.80 9.93
N TRP A 183 21.22 -13.09 9.80
CA TRP A 183 20.58 -13.39 8.51
C TRP A 183 20.75 -12.25 7.50
N ALA A 184 20.43 -11.01 7.88
CA ALA A 184 20.54 -9.85 7.00
C ALA A 184 21.99 -9.62 6.52
N LYS A 185 22.98 -9.79 7.40
CA LYS A 185 24.42 -9.73 7.04
C LYS A 185 24.80 -10.82 6.04
N ALA A 186 24.36 -12.06 6.26
CA ALA A 186 24.64 -13.18 5.37
C ALA A 186 23.99 -12.97 3.99
N VAL A 187 22.71 -12.58 3.94
CA VAL A 187 22.02 -12.25 2.69
C VAL A 187 22.74 -11.12 1.95
N ARG A 188 23.18 -10.06 2.68
CA ARG A 188 23.96 -8.97 2.08
C ARG A 188 25.27 -9.45 1.48
N GLY A 189 25.96 -10.41 2.14
CA GLY A 189 27.18 -11.03 1.65
C GLY A 189 26.96 -11.92 0.41
N ASN A 190 25.74 -12.42 0.22
CA ASN A 190 25.36 -13.27 -0.91
C ASN A 190 24.82 -12.48 -2.12
N MET A 191 24.71 -11.15 -2.02
CA MET A 191 24.20 -10.34 -3.13
C MET A 191 25.18 -10.27 -4.30
N ALA A 192 24.65 -10.42 -5.52
CA ALA A 192 25.39 -10.27 -6.77
C ALA A 192 25.79 -8.81 -7.06
N ARG A 193 25.04 -7.86 -6.50
CA ARG A 193 25.29 -6.43 -6.64
C ARG A 193 24.75 -5.66 -5.42
N SER A 194 25.10 -4.40 -5.31
CA SER A 194 24.46 -3.50 -4.35
C SER A 194 22.96 -3.41 -4.61
N PRO A 195 22.13 -3.40 -3.52
CA PRO A 195 20.68 -3.29 -3.64
C PRO A 195 20.25 -2.03 -4.39
N GLN A 196 19.44 -2.19 -5.44
CA GLN A 196 18.96 -1.09 -6.28
C GLN A 196 17.70 -1.47 -7.06
N GLY A 197 17.04 -0.50 -7.65
CA GLY A 197 15.88 -0.69 -8.53
C GLY A 197 14.61 -1.14 -7.81
N SER A 198 13.60 -1.48 -8.59
CA SER A 198 12.30 -1.99 -8.16
C SER A 198 12.28 -3.52 -8.07
N ASP A 199 11.20 -4.10 -7.56
CA ASP A 199 11.01 -5.56 -7.56
C ASP A 199 11.04 -6.15 -9.00
N ARG A 200 10.48 -5.45 -9.99
CA ARG A 200 10.54 -5.90 -11.39
C ARG A 200 11.97 -5.91 -11.95
N ASP A 201 12.81 -4.97 -11.50
CA ASP A 201 14.22 -4.94 -11.91
C ASP A 201 15.03 -6.10 -11.30
N GLN A 202 14.58 -6.63 -10.15
CA GLN A 202 15.17 -7.85 -9.60
C GLN A 202 14.79 -9.07 -10.45
N ALA A 203 13.53 -9.21 -10.87
CA ALA A 203 13.11 -10.29 -11.77
C ALA A 203 13.85 -10.23 -13.12
N ARG A 204 14.01 -9.02 -13.69
CA ARG A 204 14.80 -8.82 -14.92
C ARG A 204 16.27 -9.19 -14.74
N ALA A 205 16.86 -8.88 -13.59
CA ALA A 205 18.24 -9.26 -13.29
C ALA A 205 18.43 -10.79 -13.22
N VAL A 206 17.46 -11.50 -12.62
CA VAL A 206 17.46 -12.96 -12.58
C VAL A 206 17.28 -13.55 -13.99
N ALA A 207 16.31 -13.06 -14.76
CA ALA A 207 16.06 -13.51 -16.13
C ALA A 207 17.28 -13.27 -17.05
N ALA A 208 18.03 -12.20 -16.84
CA ALA A 208 19.25 -11.86 -17.57
C ALA A 208 20.51 -12.60 -17.10
N GLY A 209 20.42 -13.43 -16.04
CA GLY A 209 21.56 -14.20 -15.55
C GLY A 209 22.50 -13.46 -14.59
N LEU A 210 22.18 -12.24 -14.16
CA LEU A 210 22.99 -11.51 -13.19
C LEU A 210 22.95 -12.14 -11.79
N ALA A 211 21.83 -12.75 -11.44
CA ALA A 211 21.61 -13.46 -10.18
C ALA A 211 20.70 -14.66 -10.44
N ASP A 212 20.57 -15.52 -9.45
CA ASP A 212 19.71 -16.69 -9.57
C ASP A 212 18.43 -16.59 -8.73
N VAL A 213 18.45 -15.77 -7.69
CA VAL A 213 17.33 -15.58 -6.76
C VAL A 213 17.09 -14.10 -6.51
N ALA A 214 15.82 -13.73 -6.43
CA ALA A 214 15.38 -12.39 -6.05
C ALA A 214 14.30 -12.42 -4.98
N ILE A 215 14.23 -11.37 -4.17
CA ILE A 215 13.12 -11.12 -3.24
C ILE A 215 12.19 -10.10 -3.88
N MET A 216 10.92 -10.44 -4.08
CA MET A 216 9.92 -9.53 -4.65
C MET A 216 8.50 -9.83 -4.18
N ASN A 217 7.56 -8.91 -4.42
CA ASN A 217 6.16 -9.16 -4.14
C ASN A 217 5.51 -9.96 -5.27
N THR A 218 4.62 -10.90 -4.91
CA THR A 218 3.96 -11.84 -5.83
C THR A 218 3.31 -11.19 -7.03
N TYR A 219 2.57 -10.10 -6.84
CA TYR A 219 1.79 -9.47 -7.90
C TYR A 219 2.64 -8.88 -9.03
N TYR A 220 3.91 -8.58 -8.78
CA TYR A 220 4.80 -8.11 -9.87
C TYR A 220 5.08 -9.17 -10.91
N LEU A 221 5.11 -10.46 -10.53
CA LEU A 221 5.21 -11.53 -11.51
C LEU A 221 3.96 -11.57 -12.40
N GLY A 222 2.78 -11.42 -11.80
CA GLY A 222 1.53 -11.32 -12.54
C GLY A 222 1.51 -10.12 -13.51
N ILE A 223 2.03 -8.96 -13.09
CA ILE A 223 2.16 -7.78 -13.96
C ILE A 223 3.10 -8.05 -15.13
N LEU A 224 4.25 -8.68 -14.89
CA LEU A 224 5.19 -9.04 -15.95
C LEU A 224 4.59 -10.06 -16.92
N ALA A 225 3.93 -11.09 -16.42
CA ALA A 225 3.31 -12.14 -17.24
C ALA A 225 2.18 -11.63 -18.13
N ASN A 226 1.44 -10.60 -17.69
CA ASN A 226 0.33 -9.99 -18.42
C ASN A 226 0.71 -8.65 -19.08
N SER A 227 2.00 -8.33 -19.17
CA SER A 227 2.47 -7.11 -19.81
C SER A 227 2.18 -7.10 -21.31
N SER A 228 1.88 -5.92 -21.86
CA SER A 228 1.78 -5.72 -23.31
C SER A 228 3.11 -5.94 -24.04
N THR A 229 4.26 -5.77 -23.33
CA THR A 229 5.58 -5.96 -23.93
C THR A 229 6.02 -7.42 -23.90
N ALA A 230 6.53 -7.93 -25.03
CA ALA A 230 7.07 -9.29 -25.10
C ALA A 230 8.26 -9.50 -24.16
N ALA A 231 9.10 -8.48 -23.98
CA ALA A 231 10.27 -8.55 -23.09
C ALA A 231 9.88 -8.81 -21.63
N ASP A 232 8.83 -8.17 -21.11
CA ASP A 232 8.36 -8.43 -19.75
C ASP A 232 7.77 -9.82 -19.59
N ARG A 233 7.01 -10.31 -20.60
CA ARG A 233 6.48 -11.68 -20.60
C ARG A 233 7.59 -12.73 -20.66
N ASP A 234 8.66 -12.47 -21.42
CA ASP A 234 9.84 -13.33 -21.46
C ASP A 234 10.52 -13.41 -20.10
N VAL A 235 10.67 -12.28 -19.38
CA VAL A 235 11.17 -12.28 -17.99
C VAL A 235 10.31 -13.19 -17.11
N ALA A 236 8.99 -13.04 -17.12
CA ALA A 236 8.09 -13.84 -16.30
C ALA A 236 8.15 -15.34 -16.65
N SER A 237 8.46 -15.70 -17.88
CA SER A 237 8.60 -17.09 -18.30
C SER A 237 9.86 -17.77 -17.74
N LYS A 238 10.92 -17.00 -17.45
CA LYS A 238 12.24 -17.47 -17.00
C LYS A 238 12.39 -17.55 -15.47
N VAL A 239 11.49 -16.92 -14.74
CA VAL A 239 11.55 -16.83 -13.27
C VAL A 239 10.33 -17.42 -12.59
#